data_837e2ff80c8089114f91bf3d73c216ab
#
_entry.id   837e2ff80c8089114f91bf3d73c216ab
#
_cell.length_a   1.000
_cell.length_b   1.000
_cell.length_c   1.000
_cell.angle_alpha   90.00
_cell.angle_beta   90.00
_cell.angle_gamma   90.00
#
_symmetry.space_group_name_H-M   'P 1'
#
loop_
_entity.id
_entity.type
_entity.pdbx_description
1 polymer ?
#
loop_
_entity_poly.entity_id
_entity_poly.type
_entity_poly.pdbx_seq_one_letter_code
_entity_poly.pdbx_strand_id
1 'polypeptide(L)'
;MTTADDRAPSRRAFLGGAAAAAGALVAGPAARAAALRALAPSMRYGLVTYLWGKDLALPDLLAACADAGLDGVELRTQHAHGVEPSLAAAARREVRARFADSPVALVGLGSDERFDSPDPAKLAAAIAATKDFLRLSADVGGSGVKVKPDSFHRDVPRERTIAQIGGALRELAPFAADLGQELRLEVHGSCADPRTIAAIVAHADHPAVRVCWNCNAQDTKGLGLHGNFALLRPRFGRTLHAPVVEQGDYPLAALVGLCAASGYDGYVLLETHGPPPQPLAPALRAQRRAFVALCDAAARPAADAPAPPVAIAWDAAANAYHVTAGGAPFASVRLGKDERVPCVHPIHAPGGALVTRGFPLAPGPRDATDHPHHRGLWLAHGDVAGRDFWHAATCRIEVEEHAVDGDEVRFRAVWRADGAALLREERRMRFVATARERRIETTFELQALEAPVTLGDTKEGCFALRLGPTLSIDGKHGRGRLEDAAGRRDGDVWGQRAAWVLAEGPVDGRLVRVTMHDDPDNPWRPTWWHARSYGLLAMNPFGRRAFEGPAAPSGARTLAPGVPLRARVTIAIAD
;
A
#
# COMPACT_ATOMS: atom_id res chain seq x y z
N MET A 1 23.51 46.10 7.41
CA MET A 1 23.45 45.97 5.94
C MET A 1 24.41 44.84 5.54
N THR A 2 23.93 43.65 5.38
CA THR A 2 24.52 42.55 4.61
C THR A 2 23.40 41.53 4.37
N THR A 3 23.14 41.30 3.12
CA THR A 3 22.02 40.59 2.53
C THR A 3 22.17 39.07 2.66
N ALA A 4 21.15 38.39 3.10
CA ALA A 4 21.00 36.94 3.04
C ALA A 4 20.80 36.52 1.57
N ASP A 5 21.61 35.56 1.11
CA ASP A 5 21.53 34.96 -0.23
C ASP A 5 20.62 33.72 -0.16
N ASP A 6 19.39 33.92 -0.60
CA ASP A 6 18.30 32.92 -0.63
C ASP A 6 18.42 32.16 -1.98
N ARG A 7 19.15 31.03 -2.01
CA ARG A 7 19.26 30.16 -3.19
C ARG A 7 18.21 29.06 -3.16
N ALA A 8 17.09 29.35 -3.77
CA ALA A 8 16.13 28.33 -4.19
C ALA A 8 16.76 27.32 -5.16
N PRO A 9 16.41 26.01 -5.10
CA PRO A 9 16.94 25.00 -6.00
C PRO A 9 16.53 25.31 -7.45
N SER A 10 17.52 25.29 -8.35
CA SER A 10 17.36 25.73 -9.73
C SER A 10 16.35 24.88 -10.52
N ARG A 11 15.51 25.53 -11.32
CA ARG A 11 14.57 24.95 -12.30
C ARG A 11 15.19 23.89 -13.23
N ARG A 12 16.52 23.80 -13.36
CA ARG A 12 17.22 22.79 -14.16
C ARG A 12 17.15 21.38 -13.59
N ALA A 13 17.09 21.21 -12.26
CA ALA A 13 16.99 19.88 -11.63
C ALA A 13 15.57 19.27 -11.80
N PHE A 14 14.53 20.13 -11.85
CA PHE A 14 13.13 19.68 -12.04
C PHE A 14 12.84 19.30 -13.51
N LEU A 15 13.48 19.97 -14.47
CA LEU A 15 13.30 19.69 -15.90
C LEU A 15 14.11 18.47 -16.36
N GLY A 16 15.19 18.07 -15.67
CA GLY A 16 15.94 16.85 -15.95
C GLY A 16 15.14 15.57 -15.66
N GLY A 17 14.34 15.54 -14.60
CA GLY A 17 13.49 14.39 -14.24
C GLY A 17 12.30 14.21 -15.17
N ALA A 18 11.69 15.30 -15.62
CA ALA A 18 10.54 15.25 -16.55
C ALA A 18 10.97 14.86 -17.99
N ALA A 19 12.18 15.24 -18.42
CA ALA A 19 12.73 14.88 -19.73
C ALA A 19 13.11 13.38 -19.80
N ALA A 20 13.58 12.79 -18.70
CA ALA A 20 13.87 11.35 -18.62
C ALA A 20 12.59 10.50 -18.68
N ALA A 21 11.49 10.96 -18.08
CA ALA A 21 10.20 10.28 -18.12
C ALA A 21 9.52 10.39 -19.51
N ALA A 22 9.65 11.52 -20.20
CA ALA A 22 9.12 11.71 -21.54
C ALA A 22 9.91 10.92 -22.62
N GLY A 23 11.22 10.72 -22.42
CA GLY A 23 12.05 9.90 -23.32
C GLY A 23 11.76 8.39 -23.25
N ALA A 24 11.21 7.91 -22.14
CA ALA A 24 10.89 6.49 -21.95
C ALA A 24 9.65 6.02 -22.72
N LEU A 25 8.80 6.94 -23.18
CA LEU A 25 7.59 6.64 -23.95
C LEU A 25 7.87 6.29 -25.43
N VAL A 26 9.07 6.62 -25.94
CA VAL A 26 9.49 6.37 -27.35
C VAL A 26 10.59 5.29 -27.43
N ALA A 27 11.11 4.84 -26.31
CA ALA A 27 12.17 3.84 -26.23
C ALA A 27 11.62 2.42 -26.37
N GLY A 28 12.31 1.58 -27.15
CA GLY A 28 11.95 0.16 -27.30
C GLY A 28 11.99 -0.60 -25.96
N PRO A 29 11.38 -1.83 -25.91
CA PRO A 29 11.18 -2.59 -24.65
C PRO A 29 12.44 -2.75 -23.81
N ALA A 30 13.60 -2.94 -24.44
CA ALA A 30 14.89 -3.08 -23.75
C ALA A 30 15.37 -1.77 -23.10
N ALA A 31 15.19 -0.63 -23.77
CA ALA A 31 15.57 0.68 -23.22
C ALA A 31 14.60 1.14 -22.13
N ARG A 32 13.31 0.75 -22.23
CA ARG A 32 12.31 0.96 -21.19
C ARG A 32 12.59 0.09 -19.95
N ALA A 33 13.00 -1.16 -20.14
CA ALA A 33 13.45 -2.04 -19.08
C ALA A 33 14.73 -1.52 -18.40
N ALA A 34 15.68 -0.97 -19.16
CA ALA A 34 16.89 -0.34 -18.61
C ALA A 34 16.58 0.95 -17.85
N ALA A 35 15.65 1.80 -18.33
CA ALA A 35 15.21 3.00 -17.64
C ALA A 35 14.42 2.67 -16.36
N LEU A 36 13.60 1.63 -16.36
CA LEU A 36 12.92 1.13 -15.16
C LEU A 36 13.88 0.49 -14.16
N ARG A 37 14.95 -0.18 -14.63
CA ARG A 37 16.06 -0.65 -13.77
C ARG A 37 16.85 0.49 -13.14
N ALA A 38 17.05 1.61 -13.84
CA ALA A 38 17.68 2.80 -13.30
C ALA A 38 16.80 3.56 -12.27
N LEU A 39 15.49 3.30 -12.26
CA LEU A 39 14.53 3.85 -11.29
C LEU A 39 14.18 2.85 -10.17
N ALA A 40 14.66 1.60 -10.24
CA ALA A 40 14.50 0.66 -9.13
C ALA A 40 15.39 1.12 -7.97
N PRO A 41 14.83 1.31 -6.76
CA PRO A 41 15.64 1.67 -5.60
C PRO A 41 16.66 0.54 -5.35
N SER A 42 17.93 0.89 -5.35
CA SER A 42 19.02 -0.04 -5.08
C SER A 42 19.12 -0.26 -3.56
N MET A 43 18.27 -1.10 -2.99
CA MET A 43 18.47 -1.59 -1.63
C MET A 43 19.83 -2.25 -1.54
N ARG A 44 20.56 -1.94 -0.47
CA ARG A 44 21.90 -2.47 -0.20
C ARG A 44 21.79 -3.60 0.81
N TYR A 45 22.67 -4.59 0.69
CA TYR A 45 22.70 -5.73 1.60
C TYR A 45 23.94 -5.73 2.48
N GLY A 46 23.77 -5.97 3.78
CA GLY A 46 24.86 -5.93 4.73
C GLY A 46 24.70 -6.91 5.89
N LEU A 47 25.50 -6.70 6.92
CA LEU A 47 25.57 -7.55 8.11
C LEU A 47 25.41 -6.71 9.38
N VAL A 48 24.63 -7.21 10.35
CA VAL A 48 24.75 -6.81 11.75
C VAL A 48 25.70 -7.77 12.44
N THR A 49 26.72 -7.29 13.13
CA THR A 49 27.68 -8.13 13.86
C THR A 49 27.07 -8.72 15.14
N TYR A 50 25.88 -9.37 15.03
CA TYR A 50 25.23 -10.03 16.17
C TYR A 50 25.89 -11.38 16.46
N LEU A 51 25.42 -12.47 15.83
CA LEU A 51 26.08 -13.78 16.00
C LEU A 51 27.10 -14.03 14.88
N TRP A 52 26.82 -13.58 13.66
CA TRP A 52 27.76 -13.70 12.56
C TRP A 52 28.71 -12.49 12.57
N GLY A 53 30.00 -12.74 12.73
CA GLY A 53 31.03 -11.71 12.77
C GLY A 53 31.33 -11.11 14.15
N LYS A 54 30.65 -11.51 15.23
CA LYS A 54 30.89 -11.00 16.59
C LYS A 54 32.31 -11.26 17.13
N ASP A 55 32.91 -12.37 16.70
CA ASP A 55 34.21 -12.84 17.18
C ASP A 55 35.36 -12.41 16.25
N LEU A 56 35.09 -11.60 15.19
CA LEU A 56 36.09 -11.10 14.26
C LEU A 56 36.62 -9.73 14.69
N ALA A 57 37.95 -9.58 14.64
CA ALA A 57 38.58 -8.27 14.70
C ALA A 57 38.16 -7.42 13.48
N LEU A 58 38.20 -6.09 13.61
CA LEU A 58 37.71 -5.19 12.56
C LEU A 58 38.33 -5.45 11.17
N PRO A 59 39.63 -5.68 11.01
CA PRO A 59 40.22 -5.99 9.70
C PRO A 59 39.67 -7.27 9.07
N ASP A 60 39.54 -8.33 9.87
CA ASP A 60 39.04 -9.64 9.40
C ASP A 60 37.55 -9.57 9.04
N LEU A 61 36.77 -8.80 9.81
CA LEU A 61 35.36 -8.54 9.53
C LEU A 61 35.18 -7.83 8.19
N LEU A 62 35.96 -6.76 7.95
CA LEU A 62 35.92 -6.01 6.70
C LEU A 62 36.34 -6.88 5.52
N ALA A 63 37.39 -7.69 5.67
CA ALA A 63 37.85 -8.63 4.64
C ALA A 63 36.74 -9.66 4.30
N ALA A 64 36.11 -10.27 5.30
CA ALA A 64 35.03 -11.23 5.09
C ALA A 64 33.79 -10.61 4.42
N CYS A 65 33.40 -9.40 4.82
CA CYS A 65 32.30 -8.68 4.21
C CYS A 65 32.61 -8.26 2.76
N ALA A 66 33.83 -7.76 2.50
CA ALA A 66 34.28 -7.38 1.16
C ALA A 66 34.36 -8.58 0.21
N ASP A 67 34.92 -9.71 0.66
CA ASP A 67 34.97 -10.96 -0.11
C ASP A 67 33.56 -11.50 -0.44
N ALA A 68 32.61 -11.34 0.48
CA ALA A 68 31.22 -11.69 0.25
C ALA A 68 30.48 -10.68 -0.64
N GLY A 69 31.05 -9.51 -0.92
CA GLY A 69 30.46 -8.44 -1.69
C GLY A 69 29.33 -7.72 -0.95
N LEU A 70 29.36 -7.66 0.40
CA LEU A 70 28.38 -6.91 1.19
C LEU A 70 28.61 -5.42 1.03
N ASP A 71 27.52 -4.64 1.04
CA ASP A 71 27.55 -3.19 0.84
C ASP A 71 27.82 -2.43 2.14
N GLY A 72 27.58 -3.05 3.31
CA GLY A 72 27.79 -2.38 4.58
C GLY A 72 27.69 -3.28 5.80
N VAL A 73 28.08 -2.73 6.96
CA VAL A 73 28.01 -3.41 8.25
C VAL A 73 27.51 -2.47 9.34
N GLU A 74 26.66 -2.97 10.22
CA GLU A 74 26.33 -2.34 11.50
C GLU A 74 27.12 -3.05 12.61
N LEU A 75 27.94 -2.27 13.34
CA LEU A 75 28.78 -2.80 14.40
C LEU A 75 28.00 -2.80 15.72
N ARG A 76 27.73 -3.98 16.25
CA ARG A 76 27.09 -4.10 17.54
C ARG A 76 28.10 -4.03 18.68
N THR A 77 27.75 -3.34 19.78
CA THR A 77 28.61 -3.15 20.95
C THR A 77 29.09 -4.47 21.60
N GLN A 78 30.22 -4.44 22.28
CA GLN A 78 30.84 -5.53 23.04
C GLN A 78 31.28 -6.74 22.20
N HIS A 79 31.63 -6.51 20.95
CA HIS A 79 32.14 -7.52 20.04
C HIS A 79 33.65 -7.34 19.75
N ALA A 80 34.28 -8.38 19.18
CA ALA A 80 35.74 -8.44 18.97
C ALA A 80 36.32 -7.35 18.07
N HIS A 81 35.49 -6.67 17.24
CA HIS A 81 35.93 -5.52 16.44
C HIS A 81 36.41 -4.34 17.30
N GLY A 82 36.03 -4.26 18.58
CA GLY A 82 36.52 -3.29 19.57
C GLY A 82 36.14 -1.82 19.34
N VAL A 83 35.14 -1.55 18.48
CA VAL A 83 34.70 -0.17 18.21
C VAL A 83 33.67 0.25 19.27
N GLU A 84 34.16 0.90 20.34
CA GLU A 84 33.40 1.25 21.53
C GLU A 84 33.56 2.73 21.91
N PRO A 85 32.63 3.32 22.70
CA PRO A 85 32.72 4.70 23.17
C PRO A 85 34.02 5.05 23.91
N SER A 86 34.68 4.07 24.52
CA SER A 86 35.97 4.23 25.22
C SER A 86 37.16 4.46 24.31
N LEU A 87 37.02 4.29 22.96
CA LEU A 87 38.10 4.52 22.03
C LEU A 87 38.62 5.96 22.06
N ALA A 88 39.94 6.11 22.16
CA ALA A 88 40.62 7.40 22.02
C ALA A 88 40.45 7.99 20.60
N ALA A 89 40.50 9.30 20.48
CA ALA A 89 40.29 10.00 19.20
C ALA A 89 41.19 9.50 18.07
N ALA A 90 42.43 9.10 18.36
CA ALA A 90 43.35 8.53 17.35
C ALA A 90 42.83 7.19 16.80
N ALA A 91 42.36 6.30 17.68
CA ALA A 91 41.77 5.01 17.27
C ALA A 91 40.47 5.20 16.49
N ARG A 92 39.61 6.18 16.84
CA ARG A 92 38.41 6.51 16.07
C ARG A 92 38.76 6.95 14.63
N ARG A 93 39.81 7.77 14.47
CA ARG A 93 40.29 8.15 13.13
C ARG A 93 40.82 6.96 12.33
N GLU A 94 41.52 6.03 12.98
CA GLU A 94 41.95 4.79 12.35
C GLU A 94 40.77 3.92 11.88
N VAL A 95 39.77 3.73 12.71
CA VAL A 95 38.55 3.02 12.32
C VAL A 95 37.92 3.67 11.10
N ARG A 96 37.77 5.00 11.10
CA ARG A 96 37.20 5.74 9.97
C ARG A 96 38.02 5.55 8.69
N ALA A 97 39.36 5.59 8.79
CA ALA A 97 40.23 5.36 7.64
C ALA A 97 40.10 3.96 7.07
N ARG A 98 40.03 2.93 7.93
CA ARG A 98 39.83 1.53 7.50
C ARG A 98 38.52 1.34 6.72
N PHE A 99 37.41 1.99 7.13
CA PHE A 99 36.16 1.98 6.38
C PHE A 99 36.26 2.78 5.08
N ALA A 100 36.98 3.91 5.07
CA ALA A 100 37.19 4.70 3.86
C ALA A 100 38.01 3.94 2.79
N ASP A 101 38.93 3.08 3.22
CA ASP A 101 39.74 2.22 2.36
C ASP A 101 39.06 0.91 1.97
N SER A 102 37.85 0.65 2.47
CA SER A 102 37.06 -0.56 2.23
C SER A 102 35.89 -0.31 1.29
N PRO A 103 35.48 -1.27 0.45
CA PRO A 103 34.23 -1.19 -0.28
C PRO A 103 32.99 -1.35 0.63
N VAL A 104 33.18 -1.73 1.90
CA VAL A 104 32.12 -1.97 2.88
C VAL A 104 31.88 -0.72 3.72
N ALA A 105 30.68 -0.14 3.66
CA ALA A 105 30.34 1.05 4.44
C ALA A 105 30.07 0.71 5.92
N LEU A 106 30.49 1.61 6.84
CA LEU A 106 29.95 1.58 8.19
C LEU A 106 28.54 2.21 8.17
N VAL A 107 27.52 1.38 8.32
CA VAL A 107 26.13 1.85 8.26
C VAL A 107 25.72 2.54 9.56
N GLY A 108 26.21 2.06 10.69
CA GLY A 108 25.94 2.61 12.01
C GLY A 108 26.42 1.70 13.13
N LEU A 109 26.04 2.05 14.36
CA LEU A 109 26.36 1.28 15.55
C LEU A 109 25.08 0.70 16.15
N GLY A 110 25.11 -0.57 16.53
CA GLY A 110 24.06 -1.24 17.28
C GLY A 110 24.36 -1.18 18.77
N SER A 111 23.82 -0.20 19.50
CA SER A 111 23.93 -0.15 20.96
C SER A 111 22.96 -1.14 21.64
N ASP A 112 23.16 -1.39 22.93
CA ASP A 112 22.24 -2.17 23.75
C ASP A 112 21.39 -1.27 24.66
N GLU A 113 21.39 0.03 24.42
CA GLU A 113 20.72 1.03 25.24
C GLU A 113 19.20 0.92 25.11
N ARG A 114 18.52 1.06 26.27
CA ARG A 114 17.07 0.88 26.44
C ARG A 114 16.49 1.98 27.31
N PHE A 115 15.27 2.38 27.04
CA PHE A 115 14.63 3.51 27.74
C PHE A 115 13.36 3.11 28.50
N ASP A 116 13.12 1.82 28.66
CA ASP A 116 11.94 1.25 29.31
C ASP A 116 12.04 1.17 30.84
N SER A 117 13.26 1.27 31.42
CA SER A 117 13.48 1.08 32.85
C SER A 117 12.66 2.06 33.69
N PRO A 118 11.90 1.58 34.71
CA PRO A 118 11.20 2.44 35.64
C PRO A 118 12.15 3.14 36.64
N ASP A 119 13.41 2.74 36.73
CA ASP A 119 14.46 3.37 37.54
C ASP A 119 15.03 4.60 36.82
N PRO A 120 14.83 5.82 37.38
CA PRO A 120 15.29 7.06 36.75
C PRO A 120 16.81 7.12 36.56
N ALA A 121 17.58 6.48 37.44
CA ALA A 121 19.04 6.48 37.32
C ALA A 121 19.51 5.64 36.16
N LYS A 122 18.87 4.49 35.93
CA LYS A 122 19.13 3.64 34.76
C LYS A 122 18.73 4.31 33.45
N LEU A 123 17.58 4.98 33.43
CA LEU A 123 17.15 5.76 32.28
C LEU A 123 18.14 6.87 31.94
N ALA A 124 18.57 7.65 32.93
CA ALA A 124 19.56 8.72 32.74
C ALA A 124 20.89 8.18 32.24
N ALA A 125 21.35 7.03 32.76
CA ALA A 125 22.57 6.36 32.31
C ALA A 125 22.47 5.92 30.83
N ALA A 126 21.33 5.33 30.42
CA ALA A 126 21.09 4.92 29.04
C ALA A 126 21.07 6.12 28.08
N ILE A 127 20.47 7.25 28.48
CA ILE A 127 20.48 8.49 27.69
C ILE A 127 21.91 9.01 27.54
N ALA A 128 22.71 9.03 28.61
CA ALA A 128 24.10 9.47 28.57
C ALA A 128 24.96 8.56 27.69
N ALA A 129 24.87 7.25 27.84
CA ALA A 129 25.57 6.26 27.02
C ALA A 129 25.19 6.38 25.53
N THR A 130 23.90 6.62 25.23
CA THR A 130 23.46 6.83 23.85
C THR A 130 24.10 8.06 23.22
N LYS A 131 24.29 9.16 23.96
CA LYS A 131 25.04 10.35 23.49
C LYS A 131 26.48 9.99 23.14
N ASP A 132 27.13 9.12 23.94
CA ASP A 132 28.49 8.68 23.67
C ASP A 132 28.58 7.78 22.41
N PHE A 133 27.60 6.89 22.19
CA PHE A 133 27.50 6.12 20.95
C PHE A 133 27.22 7.01 19.74
N LEU A 134 26.42 8.06 19.85
CA LEU A 134 26.17 9.02 18.77
C LEU A 134 27.44 9.78 18.38
N ARG A 135 28.24 10.23 19.37
CA ARG A 135 29.56 10.83 19.12
C ARG A 135 30.49 9.84 18.44
N LEU A 136 30.58 8.61 18.95
CA LEU A 136 31.41 7.57 18.36
C LEU A 136 31.00 7.32 16.90
N SER A 137 29.72 7.12 16.63
CA SER A 137 29.19 6.87 15.28
C SER A 137 29.58 7.99 14.30
N ALA A 138 29.45 9.26 14.70
CA ALA A 138 29.86 10.40 13.90
C ALA A 138 31.39 10.42 13.64
N ASP A 139 32.20 10.16 14.67
CA ASP A 139 33.67 10.18 14.59
C ASP A 139 34.20 9.08 13.67
N VAL A 140 33.62 7.88 13.71
CA VAL A 140 34.06 6.73 12.90
C VAL A 140 33.40 6.66 11.52
N GLY A 141 32.50 7.59 11.19
CA GLY A 141 31.87 7.68 9.86
C GLY A 141 30.57 6.90 9.69
N GLY A 142 29.92 6.50 10.77
CA GLY A 142 28.58 5.91 10.77
C GLY A 142 27.48 6.94 10.51
N SER A 143 26.28 6.49 10.24
CA SER A 143 25.12 7.34 9.92
C SER A 143 24.03 7.33 11.00
N GLY A 144 24.22 6.62 12.11
CA GLY A 144 23.26 6.56 13.18
C GLY A 144 23.55 5.47 14.21
N VAL A 145 22.73 5.47 15.25
CA VAL A 145 22.80 4.50 16.36
C VAL A 145 21.45 3.82 16.54
N LYS A 146 21.46 2.49 16.56
CA LYS A 146 20.30 1.69 16.89
C LYS A 146 20.14 1.59 18.40
N VAL A 147 18.92 1.80 18.91
CA VAL A 147 18.51 1.67 20.30
C VAL A 147 17.25 0.83 20.42
N LYS A 148 16.94 0.32 21.60
CA LYS A 148 15.82 -0.61 21.82
C LYS A 148 14.71 0.02 22.66
N PRO A 149 13.42 -0.24 22.36
CA PRO A 149 12.31 0.09 23.26
C PRO A 149 12.19 -0.91 24.40
N ASP A 150 12.51 -2.14 24.12
CA ASP A 150 12.59 -3.38 24.85
C ASP A 150 11.29 -3.82 25.54
N SER A 151 11.01 -3.47 26.82
CA SER A 151 10.02 -4.21 27.59
C SER A 151 8.96 -3.33 28.26
N PHE A 152 7.75 -3.89 28.39
CA PHE A 152 6.75 -3.40 29.33
C PHE A 152 6.95 -4.05 30.70
N HIS A 153 6.97 -3.26 31.75
CA HIS A 153 7.08 -3.72 33.12
C HIS A 153 5.69 -3.94 33.74
N ARG A 154 5.56 -5.02 34.53
CA ARG A 154 4.26 -5.46 35.06
C ARG A 154 3.49 -4.38 35.86
N ASP A 155 4.22 -3.60 36.63
CA ASP A 155 3.64 -2.61 37.57
C ASP A 155 3.66 -1.18 36.98
N VAL A 156 3.94 -1.03 35.69
CA VAL A 156 3.96 0.25 34.98
C VAL A 156 2.92 0.25 33.88
N PRO A 157 1.99 1.21 33.84
CA PRO A 157 1.05 1.33 32.72
C PRO A 157 1.77 1.44 31.39
N ARG A 158 1.29 0.73 30.36
CA ARG A 158 1.93 0.69 29.03
C ARG A 158 2.10 2.09 28.42
N GLU A 159 1.10 2.94 28.56
CA GLU A 159 1.09 4.31 28.07
C GLU A 159 2.21 5.15 28.71
N ARG A 160 2.51 4.90 29.99
CA ARG A 160 3.62 5.56 30.70
C ARG A 160 4.97 5.11 30.16
N THR A 161 5.15 3.82 29.91
CA THR A 161 6.39 3.31 29.28
C THR A 161 6.56 3.86 27.86
N ILE A 162 5.50 3.91 27.05
CA ILE A 162 5.50 4.49 25.71
C ILE A 162 5.92 5.98 25.76
N ALA A 163 5.30 6.75 26.63
CA ALA A 163 5.61 8.17 26.81
C ALA A 163 7.05 8.39 27.30
N GLN A 164 7.54 7.54 28.22
CA GLN A 164 8.90 7.59 28.74
C GLN A 164 9.94 7.34 27.64
N ILE A 165 9.78 6.26 26.86
CA ILE A 165 10.68 5.94 25.74
C ILE A 165 10.65 7.08 24.71
N GLY A 166 9.47 7.54 24.30
CA GLY A 166 9.32 8.66 23.38
C GLY A 166 9.93 9.96 23.91
N GLY A 167 9.83 10.23 25.22
CA GLY A 167 10.45 11.36 25.89
C GLY A 167 11.98 11.31 25.85
N ALA A 168 12.58 10.14 26.12
CA ALA A 168 14.02 9.92 26.04
C ALA A 168 14.55 10.12 24.59
N LEU A 169 13.82 9.58 23.60
CA LEU A 169 14.15 9.80 22.20
C LEU A 169 14.04 11.27 21.80
N ARG A 170 13.03 12.01 22.29
CA ARG A 170 12.88 13.46 22.06
C ARG A 170 14.04 14.25 22.65
N GLU A 171 14.53 13.88 23.84
CA GLU A 171 15.70 14.51 24.47
C GLU A 171 16.97 14.29 23.66
N LEU A 172 17.15 13.08 23.11
CA LEU A 172 18.34 12.70 22.35
C LEU A 172 18.34 13.23 20.91
N ALA A 173 17.18 13.47 20.34
CA ALA A 173 17.00 13.75 18.92
C ALA A 173 17.72 15.02 18.43
N PRO A 174 17.69 16.18 19.11
CA PRO A 174 18.47 17.35 18.69
C PRO A 174 19.95 17.06 18.67
N PHE A 175 20.48 16.38 19.69
CA PHE A 175 21.89 15.99 19.78
C PHE A 175 22.31 15.07 18.61
N ALA A 176 21.45 14.09 18.25
CA ALA A 176 21.68 13.23 17.08
C ALA A 176 21.69 14.06 15.78
N ALA A 177 20.74 14.98 15.62
CA ALA A 177 20.62 15.86 14.45
C ALA A 177 21.84 16.76 14.27
N ASP A 178 22.35 17.37 15.37
CA ASP A 178 23.55 18.22 15.35
C ASP A 178 24.82 17.47 14.89
N LEU A 179 24.86 16.15 15.13
CA LEU A 179 25.92 15.26 14.66
C LEU A 179 25.65 14.65 13.27
N GLY A 180 24.52 14.98 12.62
CA GLY A 180 24.10 14.37 11.36
C GLY A 180 23.77 12.88 11.48
N GLN A 181 23.34 12.42 12.66
CA GLN A 181 23.08 11.01 12.95
C GLN A 181 21.59 10.73 13.04
N GLU A 182 21.18 9.51 12.64
CA GLU A 182 19.85 8.96 12.94
C GLU A 182 19.87 8.25 14.30
N LEU A 183 18.82 8.45 15.10
CA LEU A 183 18.51 7.66 16.27
C LEU A 183 17.46 6.62 15.87
N ARG A 184 17.87 5.35 15.72
CA ARG A 184 17.07 4.28 15.13
C ARG A 184 16.44 3.40 16.20
N LEU A 185 15.13 3.56 16.42
CA LEU A 185 14.37 2.70 17.33
C LEU A 185 14.11 1.36 16.67
N GLU A 186 14.65 0.29 17.23
CA GLU A 186 14.46 -1.07 16.76
C GLU A 186 13.06 -1.60 17.11
N VAL A 187 12.41 -2.31 16.21
CA VAL A 187 11.17 -3.05 16.48
C VAL A 187 11.52 -4.30 17.29
N HIS A 188 11.60 -4.19 18.62
CA HIS A 188 12.19 -5.20 19.49
C HIS A 188 11.43 -5.42 20.81
N GLY A 189 11.59 -6.61 21.40
CA GLY A 189 11.12 -6.98 22.72
C GLY A 189 9.59 -7.06 22.84
N SER A 190 9.05 -6.86 24.03
CA SER A 190 7.59 -6.83 24.23
C SER A 190 6.93 -5.55 23.68
N CYS A 191 7.72 -4.55 23.33
CA CYS A 191 7.29 -3.32 22.64
C CYS A 191 7.27 -3.45 21.11
N ALA A 192 7.57 -4.62 20.54
CA ALA A 192 7.71 -4.85 19.09
C ALA A 192 6.40 -4.74 18.28
N ASP A 193 5.24 -4.55 18.93
CA ASP A 193 4.00 -4.30 18.18
C ASP A 193 4.13 -2.97 17.39
N PRO A 194 3.92 -3.00 16.05
CA PRO A 194 4.11 -1.82 15.20
C PRO A 194 3.29 -0.59 15.61
N ARG A 195 2.11 -0.76 16.22
CA ARG A 195 1.32 0.35 16.75
C ARG A 195 1.97 0.97 17.98
N THR A 196 2.59 0.15 18.81
CA THR A 196 3.39 0.60 19.96
C THR A 196 4.59 1.41 19.49
N ILE A 197 5.34 0.92 18.50
CA ILE A 197 6.47 1.66 17.91
C ILE A 197 6.01 2.99 17.31
N ALA A 198 4.91 2.99 16.56
CA ALA A 198 4.34 4.23 16.00
C ALA A 198 3.98 5.25 17.10
N ALA A 199 3.39 4.80 18.21
CA ALA A 199 3.07 5.67 19.34
C ALA A 199 4.33 6.25 20.01
N ILE A 200 5.37 5.43 20.23
CA ILE A 200 6.66 5.89 20.78
C ILE A 200 7.28 6.97 19.88
N VAL A 201 7.34 6.73 18.55
CA VAL A 201 7.92 7.68 17.60
C VAL A 201 7.08 8.96 17.49
N ALA A 202 5.76 8.86 17.62
CA ALA A 202 4.88 10.03 17.68
C ALA A 202 5.13 10.89 18.93
N HIS A 203 5.42 10.27 20.09
CA HIS A 203 5.84 11.00 21.29
C HIS A 203 7.19 11.69 21.15
N ALA A 204 8.12 11.10 20.41
CA ALA A 204 9.42 11.71 20.14
C ALA A 204 9.31 12.93 19.20
N ASP A 205 8.43 12.84 18.20
CA ASP A 205 8.09 13.88 17.21
C ASP A 205 9.30 14.67 16.67
N HIS A 206 10.32 13.96 16.21
CA HIS A 206 11.52 14.58 15.67
C HIS A 206 12.05 13.83 14.43
N PRO A 207 12.52 14.51 13.37
CA PRO A 207 12.96 13.88 12.13
C PRO A 207 14.21 12.99 12.27
N ALA A 208 15.09 13.23 13.25
CA ALA A 208 16.24 12.37 13.51
C ALA A 208 15.87 11.04 14.17
N VAL A 209 14.66 10.92 14.74
CA VAL A 209 14.14 9.65 15.29
C VAL A 209 13.55 8.83 14.16
N ARG A 210 14.14 7.69 13.89
CA ARG A 210 13.80 6.77 12.83
C ARG A 210 13.48 5.38 13.40
N VAL A 211 12.86 4.55 12.59
CA VAL A 211 12.56 3.16 12.91
C VAL A 211 13.56 2.25 12.21
N CYS A 212 14.20 1.35 12.96
CA CYS A 212 14.86 0.16 12.42
C CYS A 212 13.84 -0.98 12.46
N TRP A 213 13.27 -1.32 11.30
CA TRP A 213 12.42 -2.50 11.19
C TRP A 213 13.26 -3.74 11.48
N ASN A 214 12.80 -4.59 12.39
CA ASN A 214 13.44 -5.85 12.71
C ASN A 214 12.42 -6.97 12.49
N CYS A 215 12.70 -7.88 11.56
CA CYS A 215 11.79 -8.94 11.15
C CYS A 215 11.43 -9.87 12.31
N ASN A 216 10.18 -9.81 12.75
CA ASN A 216 9.68 -10.63 13.85
C ASN A 216 8.20 -11.01 13.67
N ALA A 217 7.70 -11.93 14.51
CA ALA A 217 6.35 -12.45 14.37
C ALA A 217 5.23 -11.42 14.57
N GLN A 218 5.49 -10.29 15.22
CA GLN A 218 4.51 -9.22 15.42
C GLN A 218 4.21 -8.45 14.14
N ASP A 219 5.14 -8.44 13.19
CA ASP A 219 5.02 -7.73 11.92
C ASP A 219 3.83 -8.22 11.09
N THR A 220 3.48 -9.51 11.21
CA THR A 220 2.39 -10.14 10.47
C THR A 220 1.06 -10.15 11.23
N LYS A 221 1.04 -9.68 12.50
CA LYS A 221 -0.16 -9.62 13.34
C LYS A 221 -0.90 -8.27 13.18
N GLY A 222 -2.08 -8.19 13.75
CA GLY A 222 -2.88 -6.96 13.78
C GLY A 222 -3.29 -6.48 12.40
N LEU A 223 -2.58 -5.50 11.83
CA LEU A 223 -2.80 -4.98 10.48
C LEU A 223 -2.18 -5.85 9.36
N GLY A 224 -1.49 -6.94 9.75
CA GLY A 224 -0.69 -7.76 8.84
C GLY A 224 0.57 -7.03 8.34
N LEU A 225 1.45 -7.75 7.61
CA LEU A 225 2.73 -7.19 7.15
C LEU A 225 2.54 -5.87 6.39
N HIS A 226 1.60 -5.81 5.44
CA HIS A 226 1.39 -4.62 4.59
C HIS A 226 0.91 -3.41 5.40
N GLY A 227 -0.09 -3.60 6.27
CA GLY A 227 -0.62 -2.52 7.09
C GLY A 227 0.37 -2.02 8.14
N ASN A 228 1.14 -2.91 8.75
CA ASN A 228 2.19 -2.58 9.71
C ASN A 228 3.37 -1.86 9.03
N PHE A 229 3.75 -2.32 7.83
CA PHE A 229 4.74 -1.65 6.99
C PHE A 229 4.29 -0.23 6.62
N ALA A 230 3.08 -0.07 6.10
CA ALA A 230 2.54 1.24 5.73
C ALA A 230 2.50 2.22 6.93
N LEU A 231 2.17 1.72 8.12
CA LEU A 231 2.15 2.50 9.36
C LEU A 231 3.54 3.07 9.72
N LEU A 232 4.60 2.26 9.59
CA LEU A 232 5.95 2.63 10.03
C LEU A 232 6.85 3.17 8.92
N ARG A 233 6.55 2.87 7.65
CA ARG A 233 7.37 3.23 6.48
C ARG A 233 7.77 4.72 6.42
N PRO A 234 6.90 5.71 6.75
CA PRO A 234 7.28 7.12 6.74
C PRO A 234 8.41 7.48 7.72
N ARG A 235 8.64 6.63 8.70
CA ARG A 235 9.67 6.81 9.74
C ARG A 235 10.85 5.85 9.62
N PHE A 236 10.94 5.03 8.59
CA PHE A 236 12.08 4.13 8.40
C PHE A 236 13.40 4.93 8.32
N GLY A 237 14.40 4.42 9.05
CA GLY A 237 15.77 4.86 8.94
C GLY A 237 16.53 4.12 7.84
N ARG A 238 17.84 4.27 7.83
CA ARG A 238 18.70 3.66 6.82
C ARG A 238 18.90 2.15 6.98
N THR A 239 18.43 1.53 8.08
CA THR A 239 18.64 0.11 8.35
C THR A 239 17.34 -0.63 8.63
N LEU A 240 17.23 -1.83 8.06
CA LEU A 240 16.30 -2.89 8.45
C LEU A 240 17.12 -4.12 8.83
N HIS A 241 16.70 -4.86 9.87
CA HIS A 241 17.28 -6.16 10.22
C HIS A 241 16.43 -7.28 9.64
N ALA A 242 17.07 -8.22 8.97
CA ALA A 242 16.41 -9.34 8.30
C ALA A 242 17.04 -10.68 8.68
N PRO A 243 16.25 -11.76 8.78
CA PRO A 243 16.77 -13.10 9.02
C PRO A 243 17.51 -13.63 7.79
N VAL A 244 18.03 -14.86 7.91
CA VAL A 244 18.58 -15.61 6.78
C VAL A 244 17.53 -15.68 5.66
N VAL A 245 17.95 -15.33 4.43
CA VAL A 245 17.02 -15.11 3.29
C VAL A 245 16.24 -16.36 2.91
N GLU A 246 16.86 -17.54 3.03
CA GLU A 246 16.29 -18.81 2.57
C GLU A 246 15.68 -19.67 3.69
N GLN A 247 15.60 -19.14 4.91
CA GLN A 247 15.14 -19.90 6.07
C GLN A 247 14.07 -19.15 6.88
N GLY A 248 13.06 -19.88 7.33
CA GLY A 248 12.05 -19.43 8.27
C GLY A 248 10.72 -19.01 7.65
N ASP A 249 9.73 -18.85 8.53
CA ASP A 249 8.33 -18.53 8.17
C ASP A 249 8.10 -17.03 7.94
N TYR A 250 9.15 -16.20 8.03
CA TYR A 250 9.00 -14.76 7.83
C TYR A 250 8.82 -14.43 6.34
N PRO A 251 7.81 -13.64 5.94
CA PRO A 251 7.51 -13.34 4.54
C PRO A 251 8.47 -12.29 3.95
N LEU A 252 9.78 -12.60 3.95
CA LEU A 252 10.85 -11.66 3.55
C LEU A 252 10.71 -11.21 2.09
N ALA A 253 10.28 -12.08 1.18
CA ALA A 253 10.03 -11.71 -0.20
C ALA A 253 8.95 -10.62 -0.34
N ALA A 254 7.88 -10.72 0.47
CA ALA A 254 6.83 -9.70 0.50
C ALA A 254 7.35 -8.37 1.09
N LEU A 255 8.16 -8.41 2.16
CA LEU A 255 8.79 -7.22 2.73
C LEU A 255 9.71 -6.54 1.73
N VAL A 256 10.58 -7.29 1.02
CA VAL A 256 11.46 -6.75 -0.04
C VAL A 256 10.64 -6.12 -1.16
N GLY A 257 9.51 -6.74 -1.56
CA GLY A 257 8.57 -6.17 -2.52
C GLY A 257 7.98 -4.83 -2.06
N LEU A 258 7.58 -4.72 -0.79
CA LEU A 258 7.07 -3.48 -0.19
C LEU A 258 8.15 -2.38 -0.12
N CYS A 259 9.37 -2.74 0.27
CA CYS A 259 10.52 -1.84 0.27
C CYS A 259 10.78 -1.29 -1.14
N ALA A 260 10.84 -2.15 -2.15
CA ALA A 260 11.02 -1.76 -3.55
C ALA A 260 9.90 -0.84 -4.04
N ALA A 261 8.64 -1.22 -3.82
CA ALA A 261 7.46 -0.45 -4.23
C ALA A 261 7.38 0.94 -3.56
N SER A 262 7.92 1.07 -2.33
CA SER A 262 7.91 2.33 -1.57
C SER A 262 9.16 3.19 -1.77
N GLY A 263 10.06 2.81 -2.68
CA GLY A 263 11.31 3.54 -2.92
C GLY A 263 12.28 3.51 -1.74
N TYR A 264 12.33 2.44 -0.96
CA TYR A 264 13.33 2.29 0.10
C TYR A 264 14.71 2.02 -0.51
N ASP A 265 15.69 2.86 -0.16
CA ASP A 265 17.09 2.82 -0.68
C ASP A 265 18.13 2.56 0.42
N GLY A 266 17.68 2.15 1.61
CA GLY A 266 18.52 1.85 2.76
C GLY A 266 19.21 0.48 2.69
N TYR A 267 19.71 0.03 3.84
CA TYR A 267 20.35 -1.26 4.01
C TYR A 267 19.39 -2.28 4.61
N VAL A 268 19.37 -3.45 4.03
CA VAL A 268 18.78 -4.65 4.65
C VAL A 268 19.95 -5.45 5.22
N LEU A 269 20.02 -5.54 6.53
CA LEU A 269 21.14 -6.13 7.24
C LEU A 269 20.78 -7.52 7.75
N LEU A 270 21.59 -8.51 7.42
CA LEU A 270 21.47 -9.87 7.97
C LEU A 270 21.67 -9.83 9.48
N GLU A 271 20.65 -10.18 10.24
CA GLU A 271 20.71 -10.46 11.67
C GLU A 271 20.13 -11.86 11.92
N THR A 272 20.90 -12.74 12.55
CA THR A 272 20.51 -14.14 12.74
C THR A 272 20.78 -14.62 14.17
N HIS A 273 19.97 -15.57 14.63
CA HIS A 273 20.05 -16.16 15.97
C HIS A 273 20.86 -17.46 16.02
N GLY A 274 21.31 -17.97 14.88
CA GLY A 274 22.13 -19.19 14.80
C GLY A 274 23.63 -18.90 14.69
N PRO A 275 24.49 -19.90 14.99
CA PRO A 275 25.93 -19.77 14.79
C PRO A 275 26.25 -19.58 13.31
N PRO A 276 27.35 -18.86 12.96
CA PRO A 276 27.75 -18.68 11.58
C PRO A 276 28.18 -20.02 10.96
N PRO A 277 27.71 -20.34 9.74
CA PRO A 277 28.27 -21.42 8.97
C PRO A 277 29.77 -21.20 8.71
N GLN A 278 30.53 -22.27 8.67
CA GLN A 278 31.96 -22.20 8.36
C GLN A 278 32.23 -22.82 6.98
N PRO A 279 33.02 -22.12 6.15
CA PRO A 279 33.61 -20.79 6.34
C PRO A 279 32.60 -19.65 6.18
N LEU A 280 32.77 -18.54 6.91
CA LEU A 280 31.79 -17.44 7.00
C LEU A 280 31.60 -16.68 5.68
N ALA A 281 32.65 -16.30 4.95
CA ALA A 281 32.55 -15.49 3.75
C ALA A 281 31.72 -16.17 2.62
N PRO A 282 31.84 -17.46 2.32
CA PRO A 282 30.93 -18.17 1.41
C PRO A 282 29.47 -18.15 1.86
N ALA A 283 29.19 -18.26 3.17
CA ALA A 283 27.83 -18.18 3.70
C ALA A 283 27.24 -16.77 3.51
N LEU A 284 27.99 -15.72 3.82
CA LEU A 284 27.57 -14.34 3.57
C LEU A 284 27.33 -14.06 2.07
N ARG A 285 28.18 -14.60 1.20
CA ARG A 285 28.03 -14.50 -0.26
C ARG A 285 26.76 -15.20 -0.75
N ALA A 286 26.39 -16.35 -0.17
CA ALA A 286 25.16 -17.03 -0.48
C ALA A 286 23.95 -16.16 -0.10
N GLN A 287 23.96 -15.57 1.11
CA GLN A 287 22.89 -14.68 1.56
C GLN A 287 22.72 -13.45 0.66
N ARG A 288 23.85 -12.83 0.25
CA ARG A 288 23.80 -11.72 -0.70
C ARG A 288 23.18 -12.11 -2.04
N ARG A 289 23.56 -13.26 -2.60
CA ARG A 289 22.96 -13.75 -3.86
C ARG A 289 21.47 -13.97 -3.73
N ALA A 290 21.02 -14.60 -2.64
CA ALA A 290 19.61 -14.83 -2.37
C ALA A 290 18.83 -13.50 -2.24
N PHE A 291 19.40 -12.51 -1.53
CA PHE A 291 18.80 -11.18 -1.42
C PHE A 291 18.70 -10.46 -2.76
N VAL A 292 19.75 -10.49 -3.58
CA VAL A 292 19.72 -9.91 -4.95
C VAL A 292 18.63 -10.57 -5.79
N ALA A 293 18.47 -11.90 -5.69
CA ALA A 293 17.40 -12.61 -6.40
C ALA A 293 15.99 -12.15 -5.94
N LEU A 294 15.79 -11.85 -4.64
CA LEU A 294 14.54 -11.27 -4.15
C LEU A 294 14.32 -9.85 -4.70
N CYS A 295 15.34 -9.01 -4.74
CA CYS A 295 15.26 -7.67 -5.33
C CYS A 295 14.95 -7.73 -6.82
N ASP A 296 15.59 -8.63 -7.57
CA ASP A 296 15.33 -8.85 -8.99
C ASP A 296 13.89 -9.34 -9.22
N ALA A 297 13.40 -10.23 -8.37
CA ALA A 297 12.01 -10.70 -8.42
C ALA A 297 11.02 -9.55 -8.12
N ALA A 298 11.34 -8.70 -7.14
CA ALA A 298 10.53 -7.52 -6.80
C ALA A 298 10.57 -6.42 -7.89
N ALA A 299 11.71 -6.29 -8.60
CA ALA A 299 11.89 -5.32 -9.67
C ALA A 299 11.32 -5.80 -11.03
N ARG A 300 11.07 -7.11 -11.19
CA ARG A 300 10.45 -7.61 -12.41
C ARG A 300 9.05 -7.04 -12.53
N PRO A 301 8.70 -6.39 -13.66
CA PRO A 301 7.32 -6.04 -13.92
C PRO A 301 6.46 -7.30 -13.82
N ALA A 302 5.33 -7.19 -13.15
CA ALA A 302 4.36 -8.30 -13.08
C ALA A 302 3.85 -8.76 -14.46
N ALA A 303 4.22 -8.02 -15.52
CA ALA A 303 3.94 -8.34 -16.92
C ALA A 303 4.58 -9.65 -17.43
N ASP A 304 5.65 -10.15 -16.77
CA ASP A 304 6.35 -11.36 -17.24
C ASP A 304 5.87 -12.66 -16.54
N ALA A 305 5.07 -12.57 -15.49
CA ALA A 305 4.38 -13.75 -14.97
C ALA A 305 3.19 -14.08 -15.90
N PRO A 306 3.01 -15.36 -16.33
CA PRO A 306 1.85 -15.71 -17.13
C PRO A 306 0.58 -15.31 -16.37
N ALA A 307 -0.31 -14.60 -17.08
CA ALA A 307 -1.58 -14.19 -16.51
C ALA A 307 -2.32 -15.42 -15.98
N PRO A 308 -2.82 -15.42 -14.72
CA PRO A 308 -3.60 -16.54 -14.24
C PRO A 308 -4.85 -16.70 -15.13
N PRO A 309 -5.14 -17.91 -15.61
CA PRO A 309 -6.28 -18.14 -16.48
C PRO A 309 -7.57 -17.76 -15.76
N VAL A 310 -8.41 -16.98 -16.43
CA VAL A 310 -9.77 -16.67 -15.98
C VAL A 310 -10.68 -17.81 -16.42
N ALA A 311 -11.47 -18.34 -15.48
CA ALA A 311 -12.50 -19.32 -15.77
C ALA A 311 -13.85 -18.83 -15.22
N ILE A 312 -14.92 -19.02 -15.99
CA ILE A 312 -16.27 -18.59 -15.67
C ILE A 312 -17.22 -19.78 -15.73
N ALA A 313 -17.91 -20.08 -14.65
CA ALA A 313 -18.84 -21.19 -14.56
C ALA A 313 -20.22 -20.69 -14.11
N TRP A 314 -21.28 -21.21 -14.76
CA TRP A 314 -22.67 -20.96 -14.38
C TRP A 314 -23.08 -21.87 -13.23
N ASP A 315 -23.61 -21.28 -12.17
CA ASP A 315 -24.29 -21.98 -11.08
C ASP A 315 -25.81 -21.73 -11.18
N ALA A 316 -26.53 -22.75 -11.63
CA ALA A 316 -27.97 -22.66 -11.81
C ALA A 316 -28.75 -22.53 -10.48
N ALA A 317 -28.20 -23.04 -9.39
CA ALA A 317 -28.87 -22.95 -8.07
C ALA A 317 -28.73 -21.52 -7.49
N ALA A 318 -27.58 -20.88 -7.70
CA ALA A 318 -27.33 -19.51 -7.28
C ALA A 318 -27.81 -18.46 -8.30
N ASN A 319 -28.21 -18.87 -9.51
CA ASN A 319 -28.45 -17.98 -10.65
C ASN A 319 -27.30 -16.96 -10.84
N ALA A 320 -26.07 -17.46 -10.84
CA ALA A 320 -24.87 -16.64 -10.88
C ALA A 320 -23.76 -17.27 -11.74
N TYR A 321 -22.94 -16.43 -12.36
CA TYR A 321 -21.65 -16.86 -12.88
C TYR A 321 -20.57 -16.67 -11.82
N HIS A 322 -19.85 -17.73 -11.48
CA HIS A 322 -18.66 -17.68 -10.64
C HIS A 322 -17.41 -17.52 -11.50
N VAL A 323 -16.66 -16.47 -11.24
CA VAL A 323 -15.42 -16.13 -11.93
C VAL A 323 -14.25 -16.46 -11.02
N THR A 324 -13.29 -17.21 -11.53
CA THR A 324 -12.01 -17.51 -10.86
C THR A 324 -10.83 -17.03 -11.69
N ALA A 325 -9.71 -16.77 -11.04
CA ALA A 325 -8.43 -16.46 -11.66
C ALA A 325 -7.36 -17.40 -11.09
N GLY A 326 -6.78 -18.27 -11.93
CA GLY A 326 -5.85 -19.31 -11.46
C GLY A 326 -6.49 -20.26 -10.43
N GLY A 327 -7.79 -20.51 -10.52
CA GLY A 327 -8.57 -21.32 -9.57
C GLY A 327 -8.99 -20.58 -8.27
N ALA A 328 -8.45 -19.39 -7.99
CA ALA A 328 -8.86 -18.58 -6.84
C ALA A 328 -10.13 -17.74 -7.14
N PRO A 329 -11.03 -17.54 -6.17
CA PRO A 329 -12.24 -16.71 -6.35
C PRO A 329 -11.87 -15.29 -6.82
N PHE A 330 -12.56 -14.80 -7.85
CA PHE A 330 -12.44 -13.43 -8.34
C PHE A 330 -13.74 -12.65 -8.12
N ALA A 331 -14.84 -13.10 -8.72
CA ALA A 331 -16.12 -12.40 -8.63
C ALA A 331 -17.30 -13.36 -8.84
N SER A 332 -18.51 -12.92 -8.46
CA SER A 332 -19.74 -13.61 -8.84
C SER A 332 -20.75 -12.63 -9.44
N VAL A 333 -21.15 -12.86 -10.69
CA VAL A 333 -22.15 -12.08 -11.42
C VAL A 333 -23.52 -12.67 -11.15
N ARG A 334 -24.35 -11.99 -10.36
CA ARG A 334 -25.66 -12.45 -9.89
C ARG A 334 -26.76 -11.93 -10.81
N LEU A 335 -27.51 -12.85 -11.42
CA LEU A 335 -28.51 -12.56 -12.44
C LEU A 335 -29.91 -13.09 -12.07
N GLY A 336 -30.07 -13.56 -10.85
CA GLY A 336 -31.27 -14.20 -10.39
C GLY A 336 -32.52 -13.30 -10.35
N LYS A 337 -33.71 -13.89 -10.51
CA LYS A 337 -34.99 -13.17 -10.42
C LYS A 337 -35.24 -12.55 -9.04
N ASP A 338 -34.58 -13.07 -8.00
CA ASP A 338 -34.63 -12.50 -6.64
C ASP A 338 -33.77 -11.23 -6.49
N GLU A 339 -32.84 -11.00 -7.41
CA GLU A 339 -32.12 -9.75 -7.47
C GLU A 339 -32.99 -8.66 -8.09
N ARG A 340 -33.17 -7.54 -7.37
CA ARG A 340 -33.90 -6.38 -7.91
C ARG A 340 -33.16 -5.76 -9.11
N VAL A 341 -31.85 -5.77 -9.05
CA VAL A 341 -30.94 -5.34 -10.13
C VAL A 341 -29.79 -6.35 -10.24
N PRO A 342 -29.32 -6.68 -11.45
CA PRO A 342 -28.14 -7.51 -11.64
C PRO A 342 -26.92 -6.88 -10.97
N CYS A 343 -26.15 -7.67 -10.22
CA CYS A 343 -25.00 -7.14 -9.49
C CYS A 343 -23.82 -8.12 -9.49
N VAL A 344 -22.63 -7.60 -9.13
CA VAL A 344 -21.45 -8.43 -8.94
C VAL A 344 -21.06 -8.42 -7.46
N HIS A 345 -21.19 -9.57 -6.81
CA HIS A 345 -20.82 -9.77 -5.41
C HIS A 345 -20.71 -11.28 -5.10
N PRO A 346 -19.65 -11.71 -4.39
CA PRO A 346 -18.50 -10.94 -3.93
C PRO A 346 -17.54 -10.54 -5.05
N ILE A 347 -16.63 -9.59 -4.78
CA ILE A 347 -15.45 -9.27 -5.60
C ILE A 347 -14.22 -9.37 -4.69
N HIS A 348 -13.18 -10.08 -5.15
CA HIS A 348 -11.95 -10.30 -4.40
C HIS A 348 -10.75 -9.69 -5.11
N ALA A 349 -9.81 -9.15 -4.34
CA ALA A 349 -8.49 -8.73 -4.81
C ALA A 349 -7.61 -9.95 -5.19
N PRO A 350 -6.48 -9.78 -5.91
CA PRO A 350 -5.59 -10.88 -6.29
C PRO A 350 -5.20 -11.79 -5.14
N GLY A 351 -4.88 -11.24 -3.96
CA GLY A 351 -4.55 -11.99 -2.75
C GLY A 351 -5.73 -12.56 -1.98
N GLY A 352 -6.96 -12.54 -2.54
CA GLY A 352 -8.16 -13.13 -1.96
C GLY A 352 -8.96 -12.22 -1.01
N ALA A 353 -8.49 -11.01 -0.71
CA ALA A 353 -9.18 -10.07 0.17
C ALA A 353 -10.53 -9.63 -0.44
N LEU A 354 -11.61 -9.62 0.39
CA LEU A 354 -12.95 -9.22 -0.05
C LEU A 354 -13.05 -7.70 -0.20
N VAL A 355 -13.34 -7.24 -1.40
CA VAL A 355 -13.42 -5.81 -1.77
C VAL A 355 -14.79 -5.22 -1.49
N THR A 356 -15.86 -5.97 -1.79
CA THR A 356 -17.25 -5.51 -1.68
C THR A 356 -17.82 -5.73 -0.28
N ARG A 357 -18.70 -4.81 0.17
CA ARG A 357 -19.49 -5.01 1.40
C ARG A 357 -20.41 -6.23 1.26
N GLY A 358 -20.45 -7.08 2.30
CA GLY A 358 -21.29 -8.27 2.31
C GLY A 358 -22.79 -7.98 2.44
N PHE A 359 -23.19 -7.03 3.29
CA PHE A 359 -24.61 -6.67 3.48
C PHE A 359 -25.22 -6.03 2.20
N PRO A 360 -26.44 -6.39 1.78
CA PRO A 360 -27.36 -7.33 2.40
C PRO A 360 -27.20 -8.78 1.92
N LEU A 361 -26.32 -9.08 0.95
CA LEU A 361 -26.25 -10.36 0.23
C LEU A 361 -25.60 -11.49 1.04
N ALA A 362 -24.50 -11.17 1.73
CA ALA A 362 -23.75 -12.09 2.59
C ALA A 362 -23.16 -11.31 3.78
N PRO A 363 -24.00 -10.90 4.76
CA PRO A 363 -23.58 -9.99 5.82
C PRO A 363 -22.44 -10.53 6.67
N GLY A 364 -21.35 -9.74 6.80
CA GLY A 364 -20.25 -10.00 7.70
C GLY A 364 -20.36 -9.21 9.01
N PRO A 365 -19.63 -9.61 10.06
CA PRO A 365 -19.77 -9.01 11.41
C PRO A 365 -19.29 -7.55 11.49
N ARG A 366 -18.57 -7.06 10.46
CA ARG A 366 -18.08 -5.67 10.38
C ARG A 366 -18.90 -4.81 9.43
N ASP A 367 -19.86 -5.37 8.70
CA ASP A 367 -20.64 -4.64 7.71
C ASP A 367 -21.58 -3.62 8.37
N ALA A 368 -21.64 -2.42 7.79
CA ALA A 368 -22.70 -1.48 8.07
C ALA A 368 -24.01 -1.97 7.40
N THR A 369 -25.13 -1.86 8.10
CA THR A 369 -26.45 -2.34 7.64
C THR A 369 -27.29 -1.23 7.02
N ASP A 370 -26.66 -0.09 6.69
CA ASP A 370 -27.26 1.01 5.95
C ASP A 370 -27.44 0.66 4.47
N HIS A 371 -28.29 1.41 3.76
CA HIS A 371 -28.46 1.35 2.30
C HIS A 371 -28.56 -0.11 1.76
N PRO A 372 -29.63 -0.85 2.04
CA PRO A 372 -29.78 -2.25 1.61
C PRO A 372 -29.87 -2.41 0.08
N HIS A 373 -30.07 -1.32 -0.66
CA HIS A 373 -30.06 -1.27 -2.11
C HIS A 373 -28.63 -1.19 -2.71
N HIS A 374 -27.57 -0.96 -1.91
CA HIS A 374 -26.19 -1.00 -2.38
C HIS A 374 -25.64 -2.44 -2.37
N ARG A 375 -25.62 -3.08 -3.54
CA ARG A 375 -25.34 -4.51 -3.69
C ARG A 375 -24.07 -4.76 -4.53
N GLY A 376 -22.89 -4.73 -3.92
CA GLY A 376 -21.63 -4.97 -4.61
C GLY A 376 -21.37 -3.95 -5.72
N LEU A 377 -21.28 -4.40 -6.99
CA LEU A 377 -21.15 -3.56 -8.18
C LEU A 377 -22.42 -3.68 -9.02
N TRP A 378 -23.08 -2.56 -9.33
CA TRP A 378 -24.37 -2.56 -10.05
C TRP A 378 -24.54 -1.32 -10.94
N LEU A 379 -25.52 -1.40 -11.88
CA LEU A 379 -25.99 -0.27 -12.68
C LEU A 379 -27.46 0.01 -12.33
N ALA A 380 -27.78 1.23 -11.93
CA ALA A 380 -29.14 1.72 -11.70
C ALA A 380 -29.15 3.27 -11.70
N HIS A 381 -30.33 3.88 -11.79
CA HIS A 381 -30.47 5.34 -11.78
C HIS A 381 -31.73 5.76 -11.00
N GLY A 382 -31.62 6.84 -10.21
CA GLY A 382 -32.66 7.30 -9.30
C GLY A 382 -33.83 8.05 -9.98
N ASP A 383 -33.70 8.42 -11.24
CA ASP A 383 -34.76 9.04 -12.01
C ASP A 383 -34.75 8.57 -13.47
N VAL A 384 -35.60 7.58 -13.77
CA VAL A 384 -35.81 7.06 -15.13
C VAL A 384 -37.27 7.35 -15.52
N ALA A 385 -37.50 8.42 -16.24
CA ALA A 385 -38.85 8.91 -16.58
C ALA A 385 -39.74 9.08 -15.32
N GLY A 386 -39.18 9.66 -14.25
CA GLY A 386 -39.88 9.84 -12.97
C GLY A 386 -39.96 8.58 -12.08
N ARG A 387 -39.22 7.49 -12.41
CA ARG A 387 -39.21 6.23 -11.66
C ARG A 387 -37.82 5.99 -11.03
N ASP A 388 -37.82 5.62 -9.76
CA ASP A 388 -36.59 5.43 -8.98
C ASP A 388 -36.09 3.98 -9.03
N PHE A 389 -35.16 3.69 -9.96
CA PHE A 389 -34.51 2.38 -10.05
C PHE A 389 -33.38 2.21 -9.02
N TRP A 390 -32.99 3.25 -8.31
CA TRP A 390 -31.96 3.16 -7.29
C TRP A 390 -32.49 2.61 -5.97
N HIS A 391 -33.69 3.06 -5.53
CA HIS A 391 -34.26 2.67 -4.22
C HIS A 391 -35.55 1.83 -4.32
N ALA A 392 -36.46 2.16 -5.25
CA ALA A 392 -37.83 1.65 -5.20
C ALA A 392 -37.92 0.17 -5.54
N ALA A 393 -38.63 -0.57 -4.70
CA ALA A 393 -38.85 -2.02 -4.87
C ALA A 393 -39.68 -2.37 -6.10
N THR A 394 -40.53 -1.44 -6.57
CA THR A 394 -41.41 -1.60 -7.76
C THR A 394 -40.62 -1.43 -9.07
N CYS A 395 -39.39 -0.95 -9.00
CA CYS A 395 -38.48 -0.78 -10.15
C CYS A 395 -37.45 -1.91 -10.18
N ARG A 396 -37.42 -2.69 -11.25
CA ARG A 396 -36.55 -3.86 -11.39
C ARG A 396 -35.82 -3.85 -12.72
N ILE A 397 -34.64 -4.46 -12.74
CA ILE A 397 -33.86 -4.71 -13.95
C ILE A 397 -33.79 -6.23 -14.11
N GLU A 398 -34.59 -6.75 -15.01
CA GLU A 398 -34.83 -8.21 -15.17
C GLU A 398 -34.00 -8.74 -16.31
N VAL A 399 -33.15 -9.72 -16.03
CA VAL A 399 -32.33 -10.39 -17.05
C VAL A 399 -33.19 -11.36 -17.82
N GLU A 400 -33.22 -11.21 -19.15
CA GLU A 400 -33.96 -12.07 -20.07
C GLU A 400 -33.06 -13.14 -20.70
N GLU A 401 -31.83 -12.78 -21.03
CA GLU A 401 -30.86 -13.66 -21.68
C GLU A 401 -29.47 -13.42 -21.08
N HIS A 402 -28.70 -14.49 -20.96
CA HIS A 402 -27.30 -14.38 -20.55
C HIS A 402 -26.45 -15.48 -21.18
N ALA A 403 -25.16 -15.21 -21.38
CA ALA A 403 -24.19 -16.13 -21.95
C ALA A 403 -22.78 -15.82 -21.42
N VAL A 404 -21.88 -16.78 -21.53
CA VAL A 404 -20.45 -16.62 -21.33
C VAL A 404 -19.69 -16.90 -22.62
N ASP A 405 -18.65 -16.13 -22.88
CA ASP A 405 -17.75 -16.30 -24.02
C ASP A 405 -16.32 -16.03 -23.57
N GLY A 406 -15.55 -17.10 -23.36
CA GLY A 406 -14.19 -17.00 -22.83
C GLY A 406 -14.14 -16.36 -21.44
N ASP A 407 -13.56 -15.17 -21.35
CA ASP A 407 -13.39 -14.36 -20.13
C ASP A 407 -14.49 -13.28 -19.95
N GLU A 408 -15.57 -13.34 -20.76
CA GLU A 408 -16.64 -12.34 -20.78
C GLU A 408 -18.01 -12.94 -20.42
N VAL A 409 -18.72 -12.32 -19.47
CA VAL A 409 -20.16 -12.53 -19.21
C VAL A 409 -20.97 -11.50 -19.99
N ARG A 410 -21.98 -11.95 -20.73
CA ARG A 410 -22.91 -11.08 -21.47
C ARG A 410 -24.33 -11.34 -21.00
N PHE A 411 -25.13 -10.27 -20.90
CA PHE A 411 -26.56 -10.42 -20.66
C PHE A 411 -27.36 -9.27 -21.26
N ARG A 412 -28.65 -9.58 -21.54
CA ARG A 412 -29.67 -8.61 -21.91
C ARG A 412 -30.68 -8.52 -20.78
N ALA A 413 -31.06 -7.30 -20.40
CA ALA A 413 -32.05 -7.05 -19.35
C ALA A 413 -33.05 -5.98 -19.78
N VAL A 414 -34.20 -5.99 -19.13
CA VAL A 414 -35.25 -4.98 -19.30
C VAL A 414 -35.48 -4.26 -17.98
N TRP A 415 -35.48 -2.93 -18.05
CA TRP A 415 -35.79 -2.06 -16.92
C TRP A 415 -37.31 -1.86 -16.86
N ARG A 416 -37.93 -2.41 -15.79
CA ARG A 416 -39.38 -2.36 -15.58
C ARG A 416 -39.73 -1.55 -14.33
N ALA A 417 -40.75 -0.69 -14.46
CA ALA A 417 -41.34 0.03 -13.34
C ALA A 417 -42.84 -0.22 -13.34
N ASP A 418 -43.40 -0.66 -12.20
CA ASP A 418 -44.81 -1.00 -12.06
C ASP A 418 -45.32 -1.94 -13.19
N GLY A 419 -44.44 -2.85 -13.63
CA GLY A 419 -44.70 -3.81 -14.71
C GLY A 419 -44.46 -3.29 -16.13
N ALA A 420 -44.39 -1.99 -16.37
CA ALA A 420 -44.10 -1.40 -17.67
C ALA A 420 -42.62 -1.48 -18.03
N ALA A 421 -42.30 -1.92 -19.24
CA ALA A 421 -40.93 -1.96 -19.76
C ALA A 421 -40.54 -0.57 -20.32
N LEU A 422 -39.44 -0.01 -19.85
CA LEU A 422 -38.97 1.32 -20.23
C LEU A 422 -37.72 1.28 -21.09
N LEU A 423 -36.69 0.54 -20.62
CA LEU A 423 -35.39 0.46 -21.27
C LEU A 423 -35.01 -1.01 -21.52
N ARG A 424 -34.27 -1.24 -22.57
CA ARG A 424 -33.44 -2.42 -22.76
C ARG A 424 -32.02 -2.09 -22.39
N GLU A 425 -31.37 -3.03 -21.71
CA GLU A 425 -29.96 -3.00 -21.39
C GLU A 425 -29.23 -4.17 -22.06
N GLU A 426 -28.10 -3.91 -22.71
CA GLU A 426 -27.12 -4.93 -23.07
C GLU A 426 -25.84 -4.67 -22.27
N ARG A 427 -25.37 -5.67 -21.51
CA ARG A 427 -24.14 -5.56 -20.70
C ARG A 427 -23.16 -6.64 -21.08
N ARG A 428 -21.88 -6.24 -21.16
CA ARG A 428 -20.73 -7.13 -21.32
C ARG A 428 -19.75 -6.83 -20.21
N MET A 429 -19.27 -7.87 -19.55
CA MET A 429 -18.34 -7.77 -18.43
C MET A 429 -17.18 -8.71 -18.70
N ARG A 430 -16.04 -8.17 -19.06
CA ARG A 430 -14.81 -8.91 -19.26
C ARG A 430 -13.99 -8.92 -17.99
N PHE A 431 -13.50 -10.11 -17.62
CA PHE A 431 -12.70 -10.33 -16.43
C PHE A 431 -11.25 -10.58 -16.81
N VAL A 432 -10.36 -9.72 -16.37
CA VAL A 432 -8.93 -9.81 -16.67
C VAL A 432 -8.16 -9.96 -15.36
N ALA A 433 -7.19 -10.86 -15.34
CA ALA A 433 -6.36 -11.10 -14.17
C ALA A 433 -4.89 -11.08 -14.55
N THR A 434 -4.09 -10.45 -13.69
CA THR A 434 -2.63 -10.58 -13.67
C THR A 434 -2.21 -11.07 -12.28
N ALA A 435 -0.92 -11.28 -12.05
CA ALA A 435 -0.41 -11.65 -10.73
C ALA A 435 -0.69 -10.60 -9.63
N ARG A 436 -0.90 -9.32 -10.00
CA ARG A 436 -1.03 -8.19 -9.06
C ARG A 436 -2.30 -7.38 -9.24
N GLU A 437 -3.07 -7.62 -10.29
CA GLU A 437 -4.26 -6.82 -10.60
C GLU A 437 -5.38 -7.70 -11.15
N ARG A 438 -6.59 -7.39 -10.78
CA ARG A 438 -7.84 -7.90 -11.35
C ARG A 438 -8.62 -6.74 -11.92
N ARG A 439 -9.16 -6.89 -13.14
CA ARG A 439 -10.00 -5.87 -13.77
C ARG A 439 -11.34 -6.45 -14.18
N ILE A 440 -12.37 -5.64 -13.98
CA ILE A 440 -13.71 -5.85 -14.52
C ILE A 440 -13.96 -4.74 -15.51
N GLU A 441 -13.85 -5.05 -16.81
CA GLU A 441 -14.08 -4.13 -17.91
C GLU A 441 -15.53 -4.27 -18.35
N THR A 442 -16.36 -3.25 -18.04
CA THR A 442 -17.79 -3.28 -18.31
C THR A 442 -18.14 -2.36 -19.46
N THR A 443 -18.84 -2.87 -20.45
CA THR A 443 -19.55 -2.07 -21.47
C THR A 443 -21.04 -2.27 -21.27
N PHE A 444 -21.83 -1.19 -21.27
CA PHE A 444 -23.27 -1.26 -21.26
C PHE A 444 -23.89 -0.34 -22.31
N GLU A 445 -25.02 -0.78 -22.86
CA GLU A 445 -25.86 -0.02 -23.76
C GLU A 445 -27.26 0.08 -23.17
N LEU A 446 -27.80 1.29 -23.10
CA LEU A 446 -29.19 1.55 -22.70
C LEU A 446 -29.97 2.10 -23.88
N GLN A 447 -31.11 1.51 -24.17
CA GLN A 447 -32.00 1.91 -25.26
C GLN A 447 -33.43 2.04 -24.77
N ALA A 448 -34.09 3.16 -25.09
CA ALA A 448 -35.54 3.30 -24.90
C ALA A 448 -36.28 2.31 -25.80
N LEU A 449 -37.34 1.69 -25.28
CA LEU A 449 -38.11 0.67 -26.02
C LEU A 449 -39.15 1.32 -26.95
N GLU A 450 -40.28 1.78 -26.42
CA GLU A 450 -41.40 2.26 -27.24
C GLU A 450 -41.48 3.78 -27.33
N ALA A 451 -41.16 4.50 -26.25
CA ALA A 451 -41.22 5.94 -26.15
C ALA A 451 -39.89 6.51 -25.65
N PRO A 452 -39.59 7.80 -25.90
CA PRO A 452 -38.40 8.43 -25.34
C PRO A 452 -38.39 8.33 -23.80
N VAL A 453 -37.24 7.96 -23.22
CA VAL A 453 -37.03 7.83 -21.77
C VAL A 453 -35.96 8.83 -21.32
N THR A 454 -36.30 9.66 -20.36
CA THR A 454 -35.35 10.60 -19.76
C THR A 454 -34.69 9.99 -18.54
N LEU A 455 -33.37 9.95 -18.54
CA LEU A 455 -32.54 9.76 -17.36
C LEU A 455 -32.38 11.14 -16.71
N GLY A 456 -33.05 11.35 -15.56
CA GLY A 456 -33.17 12.64 -14.89
C GLY A 456 -31.90 13.08 -14.16
N ASP A 457 -31.86 14.36 -13.80
CA ASP A 457 -30.73 14.91 -13.04
C ASP A 457 -30.87 14.61 -11.56
N THR A 458 -30.14 13.62 -11.09
CA THR A 458 -30.10 13.20 -9.69
C THR A 458 -28.70 12.77 -9.30
N LYS A 459 -28.36 12.89 -8.00
CA LYS A 459 -27.08 12.35 -7.49
C LYS A 459 -27.07 10.81 -7.44
N GLU A 460 -28.23 10.16 -7.44
CA GLU A 460 -28.40 8.69 -7.28
C GLU A 460 -28.24 7.98 -8.64
N GLY A 461 -27.06 7.66 -8.98
CA GLY A 461 -26.74 7.00 -10.26
C GLY A 461 -25.23 6.97 -10.53
N CYS A 462 -24.76 6.31 -11.55
CA CYS A 462 -25.49 5.31 -12.32
C CYS A 462 -24.78 3.96 -12.25
N PHE A 463 -23.44 3.88 -12.45
CA PHE A 463 -22.65 2.67 -12.28
C PHE A 463 -21.89 2.74 -10.96
N ALA A 464 -22.20 1.84 -10.03
CA ALA A 464 -21.82 2.00 -8.64
C ALA A 464 -21.19 0.76 -8.02
N LEU A 465 -20.26 0.99 -7.08
CA LEU A 465 -19.59 -0.02 -6.28
C LEU A 465 -19.72 0.31 -4.79
N ARG A 466 -20.18 -0.63 -3.99
CA ARG A 466 -20.17 -0.53 -2.53
C ARG A 466 -18.99 -1.31 -1.96
N LEU A 467 -18.06 -0.60 -1.40
CA LEU A 467 -16.82 -1.11 -0.81
C LEU A 467 -17.05 -1.72 0.58
N GLY A 468 -16.18 -2.66 0.93
CA GLY A 468 -16.12 -3.28 2.25
C GLY A 468 -15.75 -2.29 3.36
N PRO A 469 -16.02 -2.66 4.64
CA PRO A 469 -15.94 -1.71 5.77
C PRO A 469 -14.61 -1.02 5.96
N THR A 470 -13.50 -1.71 5.71
CA THR A 470 -12.16 -1.16 5.92
C THR A 470 -11.65 -0.29 4.76
N LEU A 471 -12.30 -0.36 3.60
CA LEU A 471 -12.07 0.52 2.45
C LEU A 471 -12.90 1.81 2.52
N SER A 472 -13.87 1.92 3.45
CA SER A 472 -14.57 3.16 3.73
C SER A 472 -13.71 4.09 4.60
N ILE A 473 -13.95 5.40 4.51
CA ILE A 473 -13.32 6.41 5.36
C ILE A 473 -14.00 6.42 6.73
N ASP A 474 -15.33 6.53 6.72
CA ASP A 474 -16.16 6.64 7.91
C ASP A 474 -16.60 5.27 8.46
N GLY A 475 -17.10 5.30 9.69
CA GLY A 475 -17.65 4.15 10.39
C GLY A 475 -16.64 3.49 11.35
N LYS A 476 -17.16 2.60 12.20
CA LYS A 476 -16.37 1.93 13.25
C LYS A 476 -15.13 1.20 12.72
N HIS A 477 -15.20 0.69 11.51
CA HIS A 477 -14.14 -0.10 10.87
C HIS A 477 -13.47 0.62 9.71
N GLY A 478 -13.86 1.86 9.40
CA GLY A 478 -13.27 2.68 8.32
C GLY A 478 -11.78 2.91 8.56
N ARG A 479 -10.98 2.69 7.51
CA ARG A 479 -9.52 2.87 7.51
C ARG A 479 -9.03 3.28 6.12
N GLY A 480 -9.98 3.47 5.20
CA GLY A 480 -9.72 3.81 3.82
C GLY A 480 -9.47 5.29 3.59
N ARG A 481 -9.11 5.61 2.37
CA ARG A 481 -9.04 6.97 1.82
C ARG A 481 -9.54 6.97 0.39
N LEU A 482 -9.96 8.13 -0.08
CA LEU A 482 -10.30 8.37 -1.49
C LEU A 482 -9.31 9.36 -2.11
N GLU A 483 -9.06 9.19 -3.40
CA GLU A 483 -8.30 10.15 -4.21
C GLU A 483 -8.85 10.14 -5.64
N ASP A 484 -8.91 11.29 -6.31
CA ASP A 484 -9.31 11.38 -7.71
C ASP A 484 -8.17 11.81 -8.64
N ALA A 485 -8.44 11.79 -9.94
CA ALA A 485 -7.46 12.12 -10.98
C ALA A 485 -6.89 13.56 -10.89
N ALA A 486 -7.50 14.45 -10.13
CA ALA A 486 -7.02 15.81 -9.88
C ALA A 486 -6.27 15.94 -8.54
N GLY A 487 -6.09 14.84 -7.79
CA GLY A 487 -5.42 14.82 -6.49
C GLY A 487 -6.28 15.32 -5.33
N ARG A 488 -7.62 15.48 -5.53
CA ARG A 488 -8.55 15.76 -4.44
C ARG A 488 -8.72 14.50 -3.59
N ARG A 489 -8.98 14.68 -2.28
CA ARG A 489 -8.99 13.57 -1.34
C ARG A 489 -10.27 13.52 -0.52
N ASP A 490 -10.65 12.33 -0.14
CA ASP A 490 -11.70 12.01 0.82
C ASP A 490 -13.03 12.74 0.50
N GLY A 491 -13.53 13.59 1.39
CA GLY A 491 -14.77 14.34 1.21
C GLY A 491 -14.78 15.28 0.01
N ASP A 492 -13.61 15.77 -0.41
CA ASP A 492 -13.48 16.71 -1.54
C ASP A 492 -13.66 16.04 -2.92
N VAL A 493 -13.70 14.71 -2.97
CA VAL A 493 -13.97 13.94 -4.21
C VAL A 493 -15.45 13.96 -4.57
N TRP A 494 -16.34 14.12 -3.57
CA TRP A 494 -17.78 14.09 -3.79
C TRP A 494 -18.25 15.20 -4.75
N GLY A 495 -19.06 14.82 -5.74
CA GLY A 495 -19.65 15.76 -6.69
C GLY A 495 -18.66 16.36 -7.69
N GLN A 496 -17.41 15.95 -7.68
CA GLN A 496 -16.38 16.46 -8.58
C GLN A 496 -16.30 15.66 -9.88
N ARG A 497 -15.81 16.32 -10.94
CA ARG A 497 -15.51 15.67 -12.21
C ARG A 497 -14.08 15.17 -12.21
N ALA A 498 -13.90 13.88 -12.54
CA ALA A 498 -12.57 13.26 -12.65
C ALA A 498 -12.59 12.08 -13.61
N ALA A 499 -11.42 11.76 -14.19
CA ALA A 499 -11.25 10.62 -15.08
C ALA A 499 -11.27 9.27 -14.35
N TRP A 500 -10.96 9.27 -13.06
CA TRP A 500 -11.00 8.10 -12.19
C TRP A 500 -11.11 8.52 -10.70
N VAL A 501 -11.57 7.60 -9.89
CA VAL A 501 -11.53 7.68 -8.42
C VAL A 501 -10.91 6.40 -7.89
N LEU A 502 -9.94 6.54 -6.98
CA LEU A 502 -9.27 5.49 -6.22
C LEU A 502 -9.84 5.45 -4.80
N ALA A 503 -10.17 4.24 -4.33
CA ALA A 503 -10.29 3.95 -2.91
C ALA A 503 -9.15 3.02 -2.48
N GLU A 504 -8.51 3.32 -1.37
CA GLU A 504 -7.39 2.54 -0.84
C GLU A 504 -7.58 2.30 0.66
N GLY A 505 -7.30 1.11 1.13
CA GLY A 505 -7.36 0.79 2.55
C GLY A 505 -6.92 -0.64 2.88
N PRO A 506 -6.75 -0.95 4.18
CA PRO A 506 -6.36 -2.28 4.61
C PRO A 506 -7.53 -3.24 4.59
N VAL A 507 -7.39 -4.38 3.90
CA VAL A 507 -8.34 -5.49 3.91
C VAL A 507 -7.57 -6.77 4.25
N ASP A 508 -7.92 -7.42 5.35
CA ASP A 508 -7.31 -8.66 5.84
C ASP A 508 -5.76 -8.60 5.86
N GLY A 509 -5.23 -7.45 6.33
CA GLY A 509 -3.79 -7.24 6.47
C GLY A 509 -3.05 -6.84 5.19
N ARG A 510 -3.75 -6.66 4.06
CA ARG A 510 -3.19 -6.20 2.78
C ARG A 510 -3.67 -4.79 2.47
N LEU A 511 -2.85 -4.01 1.80
CA LEU A 511 -3.27 -2.71 1.25
C LEU A 511 -3.96 -2.96 -0.09
N VAL A 512 -5.28 -2.82 -0.11
CA VAL A 512 -6.08 -3.01 -1.32
C VAL A 512 -6.39 -1.65 -1.95
N ARG A 513 -6.18 -1.55 -3.26
CA ARG A 513 -6.50 -0.40 -4.10
C ARG A 513 -7.62 -0.77 -5.06
N VAL A 514 -8.64 0.04 -5.13
CA VAL A 514 -9.77 -0.11 -6.04
C VAL A 514 -9.95 1.18 -6.81
N THR A 515 -9.67 1.16 -8.11
CA THR A 515 -9.83 2.31 -8.98
C THR A 515 -10.99 2.10 -9.94
N MET A 516 -11.93 3.04 -9.97
CA MET A 516 -12.99 3.08 -10.98
C MET A 516 -12.63 4.15 -12.03
N HIS A 517 -12.53 3.72 -13.28
CA HIS A 517 -12.16 4.58 -14.41
C HIS A 517 -13.35 4.89 -15.30
N ASP A 518 -13.53 6.17 -15.61
CA ASP A 518 -14.39 6.66 -16.68
C ASP A 518 -13.64 6.55 -18.02
N ASP A 519 -14.16 5.75 -18.94
CA ASP A 519 -13.47 5.46 -20.21
C ASP A 519 -13.27 6.73 -21.05
N PRO A 520 -12.14 6.89 -21.73
CA PRO A 520 -11.88 8.03 -22.64
C PRO A 520 -12.95 8.27 -23.69
N ASP A 521 -13.60 7.23 -24.16
CA ASP A 521 -14.59 7.28 -25.24
C ASP A 521 -16.01 7.59 -24.73
N ASN A 522 -16.23 7.71 -23.42
CA ASN A 522 -17.53 8.04 -22.88
C ASN A 522 -17.94 9.48 -23.25
N PRO A 523 -19.19 9.72 -23.73
CA PRO A 523 -19.61 11.01 -24.29
C PRO A 523 -19.69 12.17 -23.29
N TRP A 524 -19.53 11.89 -21.99
CA TRP A 524 -19.57 12.89 -20.90
C TRP A 524 -18.22 13.08 -20.19
N ARG A 525 -17.19 12.36 -20.59
CA ARG A 525 -15.91 12.34 -19.88
C ARG A 525 -15.29 13.74 -19.67
N PRO A 526 -14.78 14.05 -18.47
CA PRO A 526 -14.89 13.27 -17.23
C PRO A 526 -16.27 13.35 -16.60
N THR A 527 -16.70 12.25 -15.95
CA THR A 527 -17.97 12.15 -15.24
C THR A 527 -17.96 12.87 -13.89
N TRP A 528 -19.14 13.11 -13.30
CA TRP A 528 -19.27 13.46 -11.87
C TRP A 528 -19.22 12.19 -11.04
N TRP A 529 -18.69 12.29 -9.81
CA TRP A 529 -18.54 11.18 -8.90
C TRP A 529 -19.43 11.34 -7.66
N HIS A 530 -20.36 10.41 -7.46
CA HIS A 530 -21.03 10.24 -6.18
C HIS A 530 -20.15 9.32 -5.30
N ALA A 531 -19.01 9.87 -4.85
CA ALA A 531 -18.06 9.17 -3.98
C ALA A 531 -18.32 9.57 -2.52
N ARG A 532 -18.63 8.60 -1.65
CA ARG A 532 -19.04 8.84 -0.27
C ARG A 532 -18.09 8.18 0.72
N SER A 533 -17.84 8.87 1.81
CA SER A 533 -16.95 8.43 2.90
C SER A 533 -17.34 7.06 3.51
N TYR A 534 -18.63 6.69 3.45
CA TYR A 534 -19.11 5.38 3.88
C TYR A 534 -18.84 4.24 2.87
N GLY A 535 -18.06 4.48 1.81
CA GLY A 535 -17.60 3.46 0.87
C GLY A 535 -18.49 3.25 -0.36
N LEU A 536 -19.25 4.25 -0.82
CA LEU A 536 -19.89 4.25 -2.13
C LEU A 536 -19.00 4.96 -3.14
N LEU A 537 -18.72 4.30 -4.26
CA LEU A 537 -18.18 4.92 -5.47
C LEU A 537 -19.21 4.78 -6.58
N ALA A 538 -19.71 5.87 -7.15
CA ALA A 538 -20.60 5.82 -8.28
C ALA A 538 -20.23 6.85 -9.36
N MET A 539 -20.03 6.36 -10.58
CA MET A 539 -19.92 7.17 -11.78
C MET A 539 -21.32 7.67 -12.16
N ASN A 540 -21.53 8.98 -12.20
CA ASN A 540 -22.84 9.55 -12.49
C ASN A 540 -22.77 10.69 -13.54
N PRO A 541 -22.97 10.39 -14.81
CA PRO A 541 -22.91 11.38 -15.87
C PRO A 541 -24.14 12.30 -15.97
N PHE A 542 -25.23 12.01 -15.23
CA PHE A 542 -26.53 12.69 -15.37
C PHE A 542 -26.85 13.63 -14.21
N GLY A 543 -26.02 13.66 -13.14
CA GLY A 543 -26.29 14.40 -11.91
C GLY A 543 -25.70 15.82 -11.86
N ARG A 544 -25.54 16.53 -12.98
CA ARG A 544 -24.84 17.81 -13.01
C ARG A 544 -25.40 18.83 -12.05
N ARG A 545 -26.71 19.10 -12.10
CA ARG A 545 -27.37 20.06 -11.21
C ARG A 545 -27.36 19.60 -9.76
N ALA A 546 -27.50 18.28 -9.54
CA ALA A 546 -27.43 17.71 -8.22
C ALA A 546 -26.05 17.91 -7.55
N PHE A 547 -24.97 17.99 -8.33
CA PHE A 547 -23.60 18.17 -7.83
C PHE A 547 -23.12 19.64 -7.87
N GLU A 548 -23.41 20.38 -8.94
CA GLU A 548 -22.95 21.75 -9.14
C GLU A 548 -23.93 22.81 -8.56
N GLY A 549 -25.13 22.38 -8.11
CA GLY A 549 -26.16 23.24 -7.55
C GLY A 549 -27.26 23.63 -8.53
N PRO A 550 -28.37 24.23 -8.03
CA PRO A 550 -29.61 24.43 -8.80
C PRO A 550 -29.46 25.40 -9.98
N ALA A 551 -28.46 26.29 -9.97
CA ALA A 551 -28.16 27.22 -11.06
C ALA A 551 -27.46 26.56 -12.26
N ALA A 552 -26.90 25.35 -12.08
CA ALA A 552 -26.24 24.63 -13.16
C ALA A 552 -27.24 24.13 -14.22
N PRO A 553 -26.83 24.00 -15.49
CA PRO A 553 -27.63 23.32 -16.51
C PRO A 553 -27.97 21.88 -16.08
N SER A 554 -29.13 21.39 -16.51
CA SER A 554 -29.50 20.00 -16.23
C SER A 554 -28.54 19.01 -16.89
N GLY A 555 -28.14 17.97 -16.14
CA GLY A 555 -27.41 16.81 -16.63
C GLY A 555 -28.33 15.71 -17.22
N ALA A 556 -29.66 15.89 -17.12
CA ALA A 556 -30.61 14.90 -17.63
C ALA A 556 -30.40 14.62 -19.12
N ARG A 557 -30.64 13.37 -19.52
CA ARG A 557 -30.49 12.93 -20.90
C ARG A 557 -31.69 12.09 -21.35
N THR A 558 -32.32 12.47 -22.46
CA THR A 558 -33.40 11.70 -23.06
C THR A 558 -32.85 10.74 -24.10
N LEU A 559 -33.21 9.48 -23.96
CA LEU A 559 -32.92 8.40 -24.90
C LEU A 559 -34.11 8.24 -25.83
N ALA A 560 -33.87 8.31 -27.14
CA ALA A 560 -34.89 8.02 -28.15
C ALA A 560 -34.92 6.52 -28.44
N PRO A 561 -36.07 5.93 -28.82
CA PRO A 561 -36.15 4.58 -29.34
C PRO A 561 -35.18 4.37 -30.51
N GLY A 562 -34.50 3.23 -30.54
CA GLY A 562 -33.54 2.90 -31.58
C GLY A 562 -32.17 3.55 -31.47
N VAL A 563 -31.97 4.49 -30.55
CA VAL A 563 -30.67 5.16 -30.36
C VAL A 563 -30.04 4.74 -29.03
N PRO A 564 -29.07 3.84 -29.01
CA PRO A 564 -28.45 3.37 -27.77
C PRO A 564 -27.52 4.42 -27.18
N LEU A 565 -27.54 4.54 -25.85
CA LEU A 565 -26.52 5.18 -25.07
C LEU A 565 -25.48 4.12 -24.66
N ARG A 566 -24.25 4.30 -25.12
CA ARG A 566 -23.13 3.40 -24.82
C ARG A 566 -22.19 4.01 -23.81
N ALA A 567 -21.69 3.16 -22.89
CA ALA A 567 -20.68 3.54 -21.94
C ALA A 567 -19.75 2.38 -21.59
N ARG A 568 -18.55 2.75 -21.13
CA ARG A 568 -17.53 1.82 -20.63
C ARG A 568 -17.03 2.28 -19.27
N VAL A 569 -16.82 1.31 -18.39
CA VAL A 569 -16.26 1.54 -17.05
C VAL A 569 -15.29 0.41 -16.74
N THR A 570 -14.13 0.73 -16.21
CA THR A 570 -13.17 -0.27 -15.73
C THR A 570 -13.01 -0.16 -14.21
N ILE A 571 -13.17 -1.29 -13.52
CA ILE A 571 -12.78 -1.45 -12.11
C ILE A 571 -11.44 -2.17 -12.10
N ALA A 572 -10.38 -1.52 -11.61
CA ALA A 572 -9.07 -2.11 -11.39
C ALA A 572 -8.85 -2.33 -9.90
N ILE A 573 -8.40 -3.53 -9.51
CA ILE A 573 -8.22 -3.95 -8.11
C ILE A 573 -6.82 -4.52 -7.98
N ALA A 574 -6.02 -3.95 -7.09
CA ALA A 574 -4.64 -4.38 -6.78
C ALA A 574 -4.44 -4.50 -5.27
N ASP A 575 -3.51 -5.40 -4.87
CA ASP A 575 -3.10 -5.58 -3.46
C ASP A 575 -1.61 -5.92 -3.31
#